data_36620b5afae33446c8b0919a1ffa5b10
#
_entry.id   36620b5afae33446c8b0919a1ffa5b10
#
_cell.length_a   1.000
_cell.length_b   1.000
_cell.length_c   1.000
_cell.angle_alpha   90.00
_cell.angle_beta   90.00
_cell.angle_gamma   90.00
#
_symmetry.space_group_name_H-M   'P 1'
#
loop_
_entity.id
_entity.type
_entity.pdbx_description
1 polymer ?
#
loop_
_entity_poly.entity_id
_entity_poly.type
_entity_poly.pdbx_seq_one_letter_code
_entity_poly.pdbx_strand_id
1 'polypeptide(L)'
;AVRGFAAARFGAGAVTLSARLDSALPTGWSLRVLTALESLTELHHGSVRVLADRIVVEGVSGNPDARAQVTQVLLQGLGRAAPISVEVAYDQTLDPVANAPTPDNCETRVHEILAATKITFAPGSADLSEASGEVIDAIASVLRECGELPFEVAGHTDSQGRAQTNLNLS
;
A
#
# COMPACT_ATOMS: atom_id res chain seq x y z
N ALA A 1 -17.84 -5.23 25.94
CA ALA A 1 -18.21 -5.42 24.52
C ALA A 1 -17.26 -4.66 23.60
N VAL A 2 -17.13 -3.30 23.67
CA VAL A 2 -16.33 -2.47 22.74
C VAL A 2 -14.86 -2.88 22.69
N ARG A 3 -14.18 -3.04 23.84
CA ARG A 3 -12.78 -3.47 23.88
C ARG A 3 -12.58 -4.84 23.22
N GLY A 4 -13.44 -5.81 23.51
CA GLY A 4 -13.32 -7.16 22.94
C GLY A 4 -13.54 -7.15 21.43
N PHE A 5 -14.48 -6.37 20.94
CA PHE A 5 -14.73 -6.18 19.52
C PHE A 5 -13.53 -5.53 18.82
N ALA A 6 -13.05 -4.40 19.35
CA ALA A 6 -11.88 -3.70 18.78
C ALA A 6 -10.63 -4.58 18.78
N ALA A 7 -10.37 -5.32 19.89
CA ALA A 7 -9.23 -6.24 19.95
C ALA A 7 -9.31 -7.38 18.94
N ALA A 8 -10.50 -7.88 18.65
CA ALA A 8 -10.70 -8.93 17.64
C ALA A 8 -10.50 -8.42 16.20
N ARG A 9 -10.79 -7.13 15.92
CA ARG A 9 -10.66 -6.53 14.58
C ARG A 9 -9.28 -5.93 14.31
N PHE A 10 -8.69 -5.28 15.32
CA PHE A 10 -7.45 -4.49 15.15
C PHE A 10 -6.25 -5.07 15.89
N GLY A 11 -6.44 -6.19 16.60
CA GLY A 11 -5.39 -6.79 17.43
C GLY A 11 -5.39 -6.27 18.87
N ALA A 12 -5.23 -7.18 19.84
CA ALA A 12 -5.33 -6.84 21.25
C ALA A 12 -4.27 -5.84 21.74
N GLY A 13 -3.05 -5.90 21.17
CA GLY A 13 -1.94 -5.00 21.50
C GLY A 13 -2.05 -3.60 20.90
N ALA A 14 -2.90 -3.44 19.87
CA ALA A 14 -3.08 -2.16 19.16
C ALA A 14 -4.22 -1.31 19.75
N VAL A 15 -5.00 -1.85 20.73
CA VAL A 15 -6.20 -1.18 21.24
C VAL A 15 -5.97 -0.57 22.63
N THR A 16 -6.05 0.75 22.71
CA THR A 16 -6.15 1.49 23.96
C THR A 16 -7.58 1.99 24.13
N LEU A 17 -8.25 1.64 25.23
CA LEU A 17 -9.61 2.07 25.53
C LEU A 17 -9.61 3.01 26.75
N SER A 18 -10.08 4.23 26.55
CA SER A 18 -10.42 5.17 27.60
C SER A 18 -11.93 5.42 27.55
N ALA A 19 -12.68 4.89 28.50
CA ALA A 19 -14.13 4.98 28.52
C ALA A 19 -14.68 5.15 29.94
N ARG A 20 -15.80 5.85 30.05
CA ARG A 20 -16.61 5.96 31.27
C ARG A 20 -18.03 5.48 30.98
N LEU A 21 -18.70 5.02 32.00
CA LEU A 21 -20.11 4.68 31.93
C LEU A 21 -20.96 5.96 31.97
N ASP A 22 -21.95 6.02 31.09
CA ASP A 22 -22.93 7.10 31.04
C ASP A 22 -24.31 6.49 30.78
N SER A 23 -25.25 6.78 31.70
CA SER A 23 -26.61 6.28 31.60
C SER A 23 -27.52 7.13 30.69
N ALA A 24 -27.03 8.29 30.23
CA ALA A 24 -27.79 9.21 29.37
C ALA A 24 -27.60 8.91 27.86
N LEU A 25 -26.86 7.85 27.51
CA LEU A 25 -26.65 7.49 26.12
C LEU A 25 -27.95 7.04 25.42
N PRO A 26 -28.17 7.43 24.17
CA PRO A 26 -29.36 7.05 23.40
C PRO A 26 -29.50 5.51 23.26
N THR A 27 -30.74 5.05 23.14
CA THR A 27 -31.02 3.65 22.83
C THR A 27 -30.29 3.21 21.56
N GLY A 28 -29.67 2.00 21.58
CA GLY A 28 -28.92 1.48 20.45
C GLY A 28 -27.50 2.04 20.33
N TRP A 29 -27.00 2.82 21.30
CA TRP A 29 -25.66 3.42 21.27
C TRP A 29 -24.56 2.40 21.07
N SER A 30 -24.62 1.25 21.76
CA SER A 30 -23.62 0.20 21.60
C SER A 30 -23.56 -0.34 20.17
N LEU A 31 -24.70 -0.54 19.52
CA LEU A 31 -24.77 -0.98 18.14
C LEU A 31 -24.15 0.08 17.21
N ARG A 32 -24.46 1.36 17.43
CA ARG A 32 -23.88 2.46 16.63
C ARG A 32 -22.36 2.48 16.74
N VAL A 33 -21.81 2.34 17.97
CA VAL A 33 -20.37 2.33 18.20
C VAL A 33 -19.71 1.11 17.55
N LEU A 34 -20.30 -0.08 17.66
CA LEU A 34 -19.73 -1.30 17.07
C LEU A 34 -19.75 -1.24 15.54
N THR A 35 -20.86 -0.80 14.94
CA THR A 35 -20.94 -0.61 13.48
C THR A 35 -19.96 0.45 12.97
N ALA A 36 -19.79 1.54 13.73
CA ALA A 36 -18.83 2.58 13.40
C ALA A 36 -17.38 2.07 13.49
N LEU A 37 -17.05 1.26 14.48
CA LEU A 37 -15.75 0.60 14.57
C LEU A 37 -15.52 -0.40 13.43
N GLU A 38 -16.56 -1.15 13.04
CA GLU A 38 -16.48 -2.06 11.89
C GLU A 38 -16.12 -1.33 10.61
N SER A 39 -16.70 -0.15 10.38
CA SER A 39 -16.43 0.62 9.17
C SER A 39 -14.97 1.11 9.04
N LEU A 40 -14.22 1.17 10.14
CA LEU A 40 -12.79 1.52 10.10
C LEU A 40 -11.91 0.41 9.52
N THR A 41 -12.40 -0.83 9.39
CA THR A 41 -11.64 -1.92 8.77
C THR A 41 -11.41 -1.72 7.27
N GLU A 42 -12.20 -0.86 6.64
CA GLU A 42 -12.08 -0.50 5.23
C GLU A 42 -11.01 0.59 4.98
N LEU A 43 -10.43 1.15 6.06
CA LEU A 43 -9.47 2.25 5.99
C LEU A 43 -8.07 1.77 6.32
N HIS A 44 -7.08 2.34 5.65
CA HIS A 44 -5.68 2.19 6.05
C HIS A 44 -5.40 2.98 7.34
N HIS A 45 -5.91 4.20 7.41
CA HIS A 45 -5.95 5.01 8.62
C HIS A 45 -7.12 5.99 8.58
N GLY A 46 -7.61 6.37 9.73
CA GLY A 46 -8.74 7.28 9.81
C GLY A 46 -9.33 7.38 11.21
N SER A 47 -10.48 8.02 11.27
CA SER A 47 -11.24 8.21 12.50
C SER A 47 -12.72 8.08 12.28
N VAL A 48 -13.43 7.69 13.33
CA VAL A 48 -14.89 7.74 13.38
C VAL A 48 -15.37 8.50 14.61
N ARG A 49 -16.30 9.40 14.40
CA ARG A 49 -17.02 10.13 15.48
C ARG A 49 -18.47 9.70 15.49
N VAL A 50 -18.89 9.11 16.60
CA VAL A 50 -20.27 8.72 16.81
C VAL A 50 -20.95 9.78 17.66
N LEU A 51 -21.90 10.50 17.09
CA LEU A 51 -22.69 11.54 17.74
C LEU A 51 -24.11 11.04 17.95
N ALA A 52 -24.90 11.74 18.80
CA ALA A 52 -26.28 11.35 19.05
C ALA A 52 -27.14 11.39 17.78
N ASP A 53 -26.88 12.37 16.92
CA ASP A 53 -27.64 12.66 15.69
C ASP A 53 -27.01 12.11 14.41
N ARG A 54 -25.70 11.85 14.39
CA ARG A 54 -24.99 11.42 13.17
C ARG A 54 -23.73 10.61 13.46
N ILE A 55 -23.18 10.00 12.43
CA ILE A 55 -21.85 9.37 12.43
C ILE A 55 -21.00 10.04 11.34
N VAL A 56 -19.75 10.36 11.67
CA VAL A 56 -18.78 10.95 10.76
C VAL A 56 -17.59 10.03 10.67
N VAL A 57 -17.25 9.58 9.47
CA VAL A 57 -16.06 8.77 9.16
C VAL A 57 -15.14 9.58 8.23
N GLU A 58 -13.89 9.71 8.62
CA GLU A 58 -12.86 10.39 7.84
C GLU A 58 -11.63 9.49 7.77
N GLY A 59 -11.00 9.36 6.59
CA GLY A 59 -9.80 8.55 6.47
C GLY A 59 -9.25 8.40 5.07
N VAL A 60 -8.28 7.51 4.96
CA VAL A 60 -7.58 7.20 3.70
C VAL A 60 -7.55 5.69 3.51
N SER A 61 -7.71 5.24 2.27
CA SER A 61 -7.65 3.83 1.90
C SER A 61 -6.94 3.65 0.56
N GLY A 62 -6.22 2.54 0.41
CA GLY A 62 -5.72 2.07 -0.88
C GLY A 62 -6.78 1.40 -1.75
N ASN A 63 -8.01 1.25 -1.26
CA ASN A 63 -9.11 0.71 -2.04
C ASN A 63 -9.94 1.86 -2.63
N PRO A 64 -10.07 2.00 -3.97
CA PRO A 64 -10.85 3.06 -4.59
C PRO A 64 -12.34 3.01 -4.21
N ASP A 65 -12.85 1.83 -3.84
CA ASP A 65 -14.24 1.63 -3.43
C ASP A 65 -14.50 1.78 -1.93
N ALA A 66 -13.46 2.10 -1.12
CA ALA A 66 -13.55 2.15 0.33
C ALA A 66 -14.68 3.06 0.85
N ARG A 67 -14.89 4.22 0.22
CA ARG A 67 -15.99 5.12 0.57
C ARG A 67 -17.36 4.45 0.45
N ALA A 68 -17.57 3.70 -0.62
CA ALA A 68 -18.82 2.97 -0.85
C ALA A 68 -18.97 1.82 0.16
N GLN A 69 -17.89 1.09 0.44
CA GLN A 69 -17.88 -0.02 1.39
C GLN A 69 -18.15 0.46 2.83
N VAL A 70 -17.49 1.51 3.29
CA VAL A 70 -17.76 2.18 4.58
C VAL A 70 -19.23 2.58 4.69
N THR A 71 -19.75 3.22 3.64
CA THR A 71 -21.17 3.62 3.58
C THR A 71 -22.09 2.42 3.69
N GLN A 72 -21.80 1.34 2.98
CA GLN A 72 -22.58 0.11 3.00
C GLN A 72 -22.58 -0.54 4.39
N VAL A 73 -21.41 -0.67 5.04
CA VAL A 73 -21.29 -1.21 6.41
C VAL A 73 -22.17 -0.42 7.37
N LEU A 74 -22.11 0.90 7.33
CA LEU A 74 -22.91 1.77 8.20
C LEU A 74 -24.43 1.62 7.93
N LEU A 75 -24.85 1.59 6.67
CA LEU A 75 -26.25 1.45 6.31
C LEU A 75 -26.83 0.07 6.65
N GLN A 76 -26.03 -0.99 6.52
CA GLN A 76 -26.44 -2.36 6.90
C GLN A 76 -26.63 -2.49 8.42
N GLY A 77 -25.73 -1.91 9.22
CA GLY A 77 -25.80 -2.03 10.67
C GLY A 77 -26.81 -1.08 11.33
N LEU A 78 -27.06 0.09 10.72
CA LEU A 78 -27.86 1.17 11.35
C LEU A 78 -29.17 1.48 10.62
N GLY A 79 -29.33 0.97 9.42
CA GLY A 79 -30.45 1.30 8.55
C GLY A 79 -30.29 2.66 7.84
N ARG A 80 -31.16 2.88 6.84
CA ARG A 80 -31.09 4.06 5.95
C ARG A 80 -31.45 5.39 6.60
N ALA A 81 -32.07 5.35 7.77
CA ALA A 81 -32.51 6.57 8.46
C ALA A 81 -31.40 7.22 9.31
N ALA A 82 -30.26 6.57 9.49
CA ALA A 82 -29.16 7.14 10.27
C ALA A 82 -28.40 8.17 9.43
N PRO A 83 -28.26 9.44 9.88
CA PRO A 83 -27.44 10.41 9.21
C PRO A 83 -25.96 10.01 9.31
N ILE A 84 -25.32 9.82 8.15
CA ILE A 84 -23.90 9.45 8.04
C ILE A 84 -23.18 10.45 7.13
N SER A 85 -21.93 10.79 7.49
CA SER A 85 -20.99 11.53 6.65
C SER A 85 -19.75 10.68 6.48
N VAL A 86 -19.36 10.40 5.23
CA VAL A 86 -18.22 9.55 4.91
C VAL A 86 -17.29 10.31 3.95
N GLU A 87 -16.10 10.63 4.46
CA GLU A 87 -15.05 11.32 3.72
C GLU A 87 -13.80 10.42 3.70
N VAL A 88 -13.68 9.60 2.67
CA VAL A 88 -12.55 8.70 2.45
C VAL A 88 -11.82 9.11 1.19
N ALA A 89 -10.54 9.43 1.34
CA ALA A 89 -9.63 9.68 0.23
C ALA A 89 -8.99 8.37 -0.25
N TYR A 90 -8.86 8.21 -1.56
CA TYR A 90 -8.08 7.13 -2.16
C TYR A 90 -6.62 7.56 -2.25
N ASP A 91 -5.71 6.69 -1.81
CA ASP A 91 -4.26 6.83 -1.99
C ASP A 91 -3.73 5.64 -2.77
N GLN A 92 -3.31 5.88 -4.01
CA GLN A 92 -2.78 4.86 -4.90
C GLN A 92 -1.54 4.17 -4.33
N THR A 93 -0.73 4.86 -3.51
CA THR A 93 0.48 4.26 -2.91
C THR A 93 0.16 3.15 -1.91
N LEU A 94 -1.06 3.14 -1.39
CA LEU A 94 -1.58 2.14 -0.46
C LEU A 94 -2.40 1.04 -1.16
N ASP A 95 -2.61 1.14 -2.48
CA ASP A 95 -3.40 0.17 -3.24
C ASP A 95 -2.56 -1.07 -3.58
N PRO A 96 -2.86 -2.23 -2.98
CA PRO A 96 -2.12 -3.45 -3.25
C PRO A 96 -2.30 -3.97 -4.68
N VAL A 97 -3.40 -3.60 -5.35
CA VAL A 97 -3.66 -4.02 -6.73
C VAL A 97 -2.91 -3.13 -7.72
N ALA A 98 -2.95 -1.81 -7.51
CA ALA A 98 -2.21 -0.87 -8.35
C ALA A 98 -0.69 -1.02 -8.22
N ASN A 99 -0.23 -1.45 -7.04
CA ASN A 99 1.20 -1.67 -6.76
C ASN A 99 1.61 -3.16 -6.84
N ALA A 100 0.71 -4.03 -7.33
CA ALA A 100 1.05 -5.42 -7.54
C ALA A 100 2.21 -5.55 -8.53
N PRO A 101 3.16 -6.48 -8.31
CA PRO A 101 4.25 -6.71 -9.25
C PRO A 101 3.69 -7.25 -10.55
N THR A 102 3.74 -6.43 -11.58
CA THR A 102 3.47 -6.81 -12.97
C THR A 102 4.75 -6.67 -13.78
N PRO A 103 4.92 -7.39 -14.90
CA PRO A 103 6.08 -7.23 -15.77
C PRO A 103 6.35 -5.75 -16.10
N ASP A 104 5.33 -5.01 -16.50
CA ASP A 104 5.43 -3.59 -16.88
C ASP A 104 5.87 -2.68 -15.72
N ASN A 105 5.31 -2.89 -14.50
CA ASN A 105 5.70 -2.12 -13.32
C ASN A 105 7.13 -2.43 -12.90
N CYS A 106 7.53 -3.69 -12.97
CA CYS A 106 8.88 -4.12 -12.62
C CYS A 106 9.92 -3.60 -13.62
N GLU A 107 9.63 -3.67 -14.90
CA GLU A 107 10.46 -3.11 -15.97
C GLU A 107 10.63 -1.60 -15.81
N THR A 108 9.53 -0.88 -15.56
CA THR A 108 9.56 0.57 -15.35
C THR A 108 10.47 0.94 -14.16
N ARG A 109 10.34 0.27 -13.02
CA ARG A 109 11.17 0.52 -11.82
C ARG A 109 12.66 0.25 -12.08
N VAL A 110 12.99 -0.81 -12.82
CA VAL A 110 14.37 -1.11 -13.22
C VAL A 110 14.90 -0.04 -14.19
N HIS A 111 14.10 0.38 -15.16
CA HIS A 111 14.47 1.44 -16.09
C HIS A 111 14.70 2.78 -15.40
N GLU A 112 13.92 3.15 -14.38
CA GLU A 112 14.13 4.36 -13.59
C GLU A 112 15.48 4.35 -12.86
N ILE A 113 15.87 3.21 -12.29
CA ILE A 113 17.19 3.06 -11.65
C ILE A 113 18.31 3.22 -12.69
N LEU A 114 18.20 2.55 -13.84
CA LEU A 114 19.19 2.61 -14.93
C LEU A 114 19.25 3.96 -15.64
N ALA A 115 18.15 4.73 -15.62
CA ALA A 115 18.14 6.11 -16.14
C ALA A 115 18.89 7.07 -15.23
N ALA A 116 18.83 6.85 -13.91
CA ALA A 116 19.56 7.67 -12.93
C ALA A 116 21.05 7.34 -12.92
N THR A 117 21.43 6.06 -13.00
CA THR A 117 22.83 5.61 -12.96
C THR A 117 22.99 4.33 -13.77
N LYS A 118 23.91 4.37 -14.73
CA LYS A 118 24.20 3.21 -15.61
C LYS A 118 25.16 2.24 -14.94
N ILE A 119 24.99 0.95 -15.22
CA ILE A 119 25.98 -0.06 -14.91
C ILE A 119 27.15 0.10 -15.90
N THR A 120 28.35 0.28 -15.36
CA THR A 120 29.56 0.44 -16.16
C THR A 120 30.62 -0.59 -15.77
N PHE A 121 31.40 -0.99 -16.76
CA PHE A 121 32.50 -1.92 -16.59
C PHE A 121 33.85 -1.19 -16.71
N ALA A 122 34.89 -1.79 -16.17
CA ALA A 122 36.26 -1.29 -16.35
C ALA A 122 36.64 -1.40 -17.83
N PRO A 123 37.43 -0.48 -18.40
CA PRO A 123 37.80 -0.49 -19.79
C PRO A 123 38.47 -1.81 -20.21
N GLY A 124 37.87 -2.49 -21.21
CA GLY A 124 38.38 -3.77 -21.75
C GLY A 124 38.25 -4.97 -20.78
N SER A 125 37.41 -4.87 -19.76
CA SER A 125 37.18 -5.90 -18.76
C SER A 125 35.67 -6.14 -18.55
N ALA A 126 35.34 -7.32 -18.03
CA ALA A 126 34.02 -7.64 -17.51
C ALA A 126 33.86 -7.27 -16.00
N ASP A 127 34.86 -6.63 -15.40
CA ASP A 127 34.81 -6.22 -14.01
C ASP A 127 33.90 -4.99 -13.84
N LEU A 128 32.99 -5.08 -12.89
CA LEU A 128 32.09 -3.99 -12.54
C LEU A 128 32.84 -2.86 -11.84
N SER A 129 32.47 -1.62 -12.16
CA SER A 129 32.94 -0.49 -11.38
C SER A 129 32.33 -0.51 -9.96
N GLU A 130 33.00 0.07 -8.96
CA GLU A 130 32.50 0.12 -7.58
C GLU A 130 31.11 0.80 -7.51
N ALA A 131 30.89 1.86 -8.28
CA ALA A 131 29.60 2.55 -8.36
C ALA A 131 28.48 1.66 -8.95
N SER A 132 28.80 0.66 -9.78
CA SER A 132 27.83 -0.27 -10.34
C SER A 132 27.29 -1.24 -9.32
N GLY A 133 28.00 -1.50 -8.22
CA GLY A 133 27.54 -2.39 -7.14
C GLY A 133 26.25 -1.88 -6.51
N GLU A 134 26.18 -0.60 -6.16
CA GLU A 134 24.99 0.02 -5.58
C GLU A 134 23.78 -0.05 -6.51
N VAL A 135 24.00 0.15 -7.82
CA VAL A 135 22.95 0.07 -8.83
C VAL A 135 22.40 -1.36 -8.96
N ILE A 136 23.31 -2.34 -8.96
CA ILE A 136 22.94 -3.77 -9.00
C ILE A 136 22.15 -4.17 -7.75
N ASP A 137 22.55 -3.72 -6.57
CA ASP A 137 21.83 -4.00 -5.33
C ASP A 137 20.43 -3.39 -5.32
N ALA A 138 20.28 -2.18 -5.85
CA ALA A 138 18.98 -1.55 -6.01
C ALA A 138 18.08 -2.33 -6.97
N ILE A 139 18.62 -2.73 -8.15
CA ILE A 139 17.90 -3.58 -9.11
C ILE A 139 17.52 -4.93 -8.49
N ALA A 140 18.45 -5.58 -7.80
CA ALA A 140 18.20 -6.85 -7.13
C ALA A 140 17.10 -6.75 -6.07
N SER A 141 16.98 -5.61 -5.40
CA SER A 141 15.89 -5.36 -4.47
C SER A 141 14.54 -5.29 -5.19
N VAL A 142 14.45 -4.56 -6.29
CA VAL A 142 13.24 -4.50 -7.13
C VAL A 142 12.86 -5.87 -7.64
N LEU A 143 13.81 -6.64 -8.17
CA LEU A 143 13.54 -7.97 -8.73
C LEU A 143 13.06 -8.97 -7.67
N ARG A 144 13.56 -8.89 -6.43
CA ARG A 144 13.04 -9.72 -5.33
C ARG A 144 11.57 -9.42 -5.00
N GLU A 145 11.17 -8.16 -5.07
CA GLU A 145 9.77 -7.77 -4.89
C GLU A 145 8.88 -8.22 -6.05
N CYS A 146 9.45 -8.30 -7.27
CA CYS A 146 8.77 -8.75 -8.46
C CYS A 146 8.52 -10.28 -8.51
N GLY A 147 9.17 -11.06 -7.65
CA GLY A 147 8.95 -12.50 -7.52
C GLY A 147 9.44 -13.30 -8.75
N GLU A 148 8.63 -14.28 -9.18
CA GLU A 148 9.01 -15.24 -10.26
C GLU A 148 8.65 -14.73 -11.67
N LEU A 149 8.74 -13.43 -11.91
CA LEU A 149 8.54 -12.90 -13.27
C LEU A 149 9.76 -13.22 -14.15
N PRO A 150 9.56 -13.61 -15.44
CA PRO A 150 10.66 -13.81 -16.36
C PRO A 150 11.26 -12.46 -16.79
N PHE A 151 12.58 -12.35 -16.70
CA PHE A 151 13.33 -11.18 -17.15
C PHE A 151 14.40 -11.58 -18.16
N GLU A 152 14.63 -10.71 -19.13
CA GLU A 152 15.79 -10.78 -20.03
C GLU A 152 16.79 -9.69 -19.64
N VAL A 153 18.04 -10.07 -19.48
CA VAL A 153 19.14 -9.13 -19.19
C VAL A 153 20.05 -9.10 -20.40
N ALA A 154 20.16 -7.93 -21.05
CA ALA A 154 21.03 -7.73 -22.19
C ALA A 154 22.15 -6.73 -21.85
N GLY A 155 23.37 -7.07 -22.22
CA GLY A 155 24.54 -6.20 -22.15
C GLY A 155 25.00 -5.78 -23.54
N HIS A 156 25.51 -4.56 -23.68
CA HIS A 156 25.99 -4.04 -24.93
C HIS A 156 27.37 -3.39 -24.74
N THR A 157 28.28 -3.64 -25.68
CA THR A 157 29.54 -2.92 -25.81
C THR A 157 29.35 -1.68 -26.67
N ASP A 158 30.26 -0.70 -26.53
CA ASP A 158 30.33 0.44 -27.43
C ASP A 158 30.88 0.03 -28.81
N SER A 159 30.93 0.97 -29.77
CA SER A 159 31.45 0.76 -31.10
C SER A 159 32.97 0.81 -31.19
N GLN A 160 33.69 1.01 -30.08
CA GLN A 160 35.14 1.11 -30.08
C GLN A 160 35.80 -0.27 -29.92
N GLY A 161 36.95 -0.47 -30.54
CA GLY A 161 37.68 -1.71 -30.46
C GLY A 161 37.43 -2.67 -31.66
N ARG A 162 37.96 -3.89 -31.52
CA ARG A 162 37.76 -4.95 -32.54
C ARG A 162 36.41 -5.62 -32.33
N ALA A 163 35.69 -5.84 -33.43
CA ALA A 163 34.35 -6.47 -33.38
C ALA A 163 34.36 -7.81 -32.62
N GLN A 164 35.41 -8.64 -32.80
CA GLN A 164 35.53 -9.93 -32.12
C GLN A 164 35.72 -9.78 -30.60
N THR A 165 36.45 -8.74 -30.15
CA THR A 165 36.62 -8.45 -28.71
C THR A 165 35.31 -7.98 -28.10
N ASN A 166 34.59 -7.11 -28.80
CA ASN A 166 33.30 -6.62 -28.35
C ASN A 166 32.26 -7.74 -28.28
N LEU A 167 32.23 -8.65 -29.26
CA LEU A 167 31.34 -9.80 -29.26
C LEU A 167 31.62 -10.77 -28.08
N ASN A 168 32.87 -10.87 -27.64
CA ASN A 168 33.24 -11.72 -26.50
C ASN A 168 32.98 -11.05 -25.14
N LEU A 169 32.76 -9.73 -25.10
CA LEU A 169 32.48 -8.96 -23.90
C LEU A 169 30.98 -8.68 -23.70
N SER A 170 30.17 -8.74 -24.76
CA SER A 170 28.71 -8.64 -24.70
C SER A 170 28.08 -10.02 -24.50
#